data_5b967dc491e29e54714de4ccb1615ec8
#
_entry.id   5b967dc491e29e54714de4ccb1615ec8
#
_cell.length_a   1.000
_cell.length_b   1.000
_cell.length_c   1.000
_cell.angle_alpha   90.00
_cell.angle_beta   90.00
_cell.angle_gamma   90.00
#
_symmetry.space_group_name_H-M   'P 1'
#
loop_
_entity.id
_entity.type
_entity.pdbx_description
1 polymer ?
#
loop_
_entity_poly.entity_id
_entity_poly.type
_entity_poly.pdbx_seq_one_letter_code
_entity_poly.pdbx_strand_id
1 'polypeptide(L)'
;MKEFGGKALFLDRNDINTDEIIPAKYLTENTKLALQPFILEDLKLGGFDPRRDIEGKGVIITRANFGCGSSREHAVWVFEVNDINVVIAESFARIFRQNMYNCGMLAIELPKKDIETLFGLGDAVTITVDLAACTLTAKGSQKVVISFNLNEFDKNLVEAGGWLAYADKNY
;
A
#
# COMPACT_ATOMS: atom_id res chain seq x y z
N MET A 1 13.95 -1.34 -9.45
CA MET A 1 12.55 -0.96 -9.24
C MET A 1 11.84 -2.00 -8.37
N LYS A 2 10.95 -1.55 -7.51
CA LYS A 2 10.15 -2.46 -6.69
C LYS A 2 9.17 -3.26 -7.55
N GLU A 3 8.80 -4.44 -7.09
CA GLU A 3 7.73 -5.21 -7.71
C GLU A 3 6.37 -4.70 -7.22
N PHE A 4 5.47 -4.45 -8.15
CA PHE A 4 4.12 -3.97 -7.87
C PHE A 4 3.10 -5.07 -8.15
N GLY A 5 2.71 -5.78 -7.10
CA GLY A 5 1.76 -6.86 -7.22
C GLY A 5 2.04 -7.98 -6.24
N GLY A 6 1.28 -9.05 -6.36
CA GLY A 6 1.37 -10.22 -5.51
C GLY A 6 0.06 -10.53 -4.83
N LYS A 7 0.12 -11.40 -3.83
CA LYS A 7 -1.06 -11.78 -3.05
C LYS A 7 -1.60 -10.60 -2.26
N ALA A 8 -2.91 -10.45 -2.25
CA ALA A 8 -3.59 -9.34 -1.58
C ALA A 8 -3.97 -9.69 -0.14
N LEU A 9 -3.72 -8.72 0.74
CA LEU A 9 -4.24 -8.72 2.10
C LEU A 9 -5.41 -7.74 2.13
N PHE A 10 -6.59 -8.21 2.53
CA PHE A 10 -7.78 -7.38 2.64
C PHE A 10 -7.94 -6.86 4.07
N LEU A 11 -8.02 -5.54 4.20
CA LEU A 11 -8.29 -4.88 5.48
C LEU A 11 -9.60 -4.11 5.36
N ASP A 12 -10.68 -4.75 5.79
CA ASP A 12 -12.05 -4.24 5.62
C ASP A 12 -12.41 -3.23 6.70
N ARG A 13 -11.77 -2.06 6.64
CA ARG A 13 -12.04 -0.98 7.58
C ARG A 13 -11.66 0.37 6.98
N ASN A 14 -12.47 1.40 7.27
CA ASN A 14 -12.14 2.79 6.99
C ASN A 14 -11.22 3.34 8.09
N ASP A 15 -10.55 4.44 7.78
CA ASP A 15 -9.80 5.24 8.76
C ASP A 15 -8.72 4.46 9.50
N ILE A 16 -8.01 3.58 8.80
CA ILE A 16 -6.82 2.93 9.37
C ILE A 16 -5.73 4.00 9.49
N ASN A 17 -5.35 4.32 10.73
CA ASN A 17 -4.44 5.42 11.00
C ASN A 17 -2.98 4.96 11.11
N THR A 18 -2.06 5.94 11.10
CA THR A 18 -0.63 5.67 11.13
C THR A 18 -0.16 5.00 12.42
N ASP A 19 -0.83 5.23 13.56
CA ASP A 19 -0.51 4.54 14.81
C ASP A 19 -0.87 3.05 14.77
N GLU A 20 -1.91 2.70 14.02
CA GLU A 20 -2.29 1.30 13.80
C GLU A 20 -1.37 0.63 12.79
N ILE A 21 -0.84 1.38 11.83
CA ILE A 21 0.14 0.87 10.85
C ILE A 21 1.47 0.59 11.52
N ILE A 22 1.96 1.55 12.31
CA ILE A 22 3.18 1.39 13.13
C ILE A 22 3.04 2.18 14.43
N PRO A 23 3.08 1.53 15.59
CA PRO A 23 2.94 2.23 16.88
C PRO A 23 4.02 3.29 17.10
N ALA A 24 3.63 4.39 17.76
CA ALA A 24 4.52 5.53 18.01
C ALA A 24 5.81 5.15 18.75
N LYS A 25 5.76 4.12 19.58
CA LYS A 25 6.95 3.66 20.34
C LYS A 25 8.10 3.19 19.46
N TYR A 26 7.83 2.87 18.19
CA TYR A 26 8.87 2.43 17.25
C TYR A 26 9.45 3.57 16.40
N LEU A 27 9.03 4.81 16.61
CA LEU A 27 9.52 5.96 15.84
C LEU A 27 10.98 6.30 16.16
N THR A 28 11.52 5.79 17.24
CA THR A 28 12.93 5.96 17.62
C THR A 28 13.88 5.04 16.87
N GLU A 29 13.33 4.09 16.12
CA GLU A 29 14.17 3.17 15.33
C GLU A 29 14.88 3.92 14.21
N ASN A 30 16.17 3.64 14.05
CA ASN A 30 17.02 4.35 13.10
C ASN A 30 17.03 3.72 11.70
N THR A 31 16.59 2.47 11.59
CA THR A 31 16.60 1.77 10.31
C THR A 31 15.19 1.31 9.95
N LYS A 32 14.90 1.29 8.65
CA LYS A 32 13.64 0.78 8.16
C LYS A 32 13.43 -0.69 8.53
N LEU A 33 14.49 -1.47 8.44
CA LEU A 33 14.44 -2.92 8.71
C LEU A 33 14.03 -3.22 10.14
N ALA A 34 14.40 -2.38 11.10
CA ALA A 34 14.01 -2.55 12.50
C ALA A 34 12.50 -2.51 12.72
N LEU A 35 11.75 -1.87 11.79
CA LEU A 35 10.30 -1.77 11.85
C LEU A 35 9.58 -3.05 11.39
N GLN A 36 10.26 -3.90 10.63
CA GLN A 36 9.64 -5.02 9.91
C GLN A 36 8.71 -5.89 10.76
N PRO A 37 9.08 -6.35 11.98
CA PRO A 37 8.22 -7.25 12.73
C PRO A 37 7.01 -6.58 13.39
N PHE A 38 6.92 -5.23 13.33
CA PHE A 38 5.92 -4.47 14.09
C PHE A 38 4.79 -3.92 13.22
N ILE A 39 4.75 -4.29 11.95
CA ILE A 39 3.74 -3.86 11.00
C ILE A 39 2.34 -4.21 11.49
N LEU A 40 1.44 -3.22 11.49
CA LEU A 40 0.02 -3.37 11.84
C LEU A 40 -0.21 -3.99 13.23
N GLU A 41 0.77 -3.86 14.12
CA GLU A 41 0.75 -4.48 15.44
C GLU A 41 -0.49 -4.09 16.25
N ASP A 42 -0.86 -2.81 16.20
CA ASP A 42 -1.99 -2.28 16.98
C ASP A 42 -3.32 -2.25 16.21
N LEU A 43 -3.34 -2.76 14.97
CA LEU A 43 -4.58 -2.82 14.20
C LEU A 43 -5.48 -3.93 14.75
N LYS A 44 -6.60 -3.51 15.31
CA LYS A 44 -7.64 -4.45 15.81
C LYS A 44 -8.71 -4.62 14.73
N LEU A 45 -8.72 -5.78 14.13
CA LEU A 45 -9.65 -6.11 13.05
C LEU A 45 -10.01 -7.59 13.16
N GLY A 46 -11.31 -7.90 13.15
CA GLY A 46 -11.79 -9.28 13.33
C GLY A 46 -11.21 -10.23 12.29
N GLY A 47 -10.66 -11.35 12.76
CA GLY A 47 -10.06 -12.35 11.89
C GLY A 47 -8.68 -12.02 11.37
N PHE A 48 -8.13 -10.87 11.72
CA PHE A 48 -6.80 -10.43 11.28
C PHE A 48 -5.76 -10.63 12.38
N ASP A 49 -4.64 -11.26 12.02
CA ASP A 49 -3.46 -11.39 12.86
C ASP A 49 -2.23 -11.02 12.01
N PRO A 50 -1.52 -9.91 12.32
CA PRO A 50 -0.40 -9.49 11.49
C PRO A 50 0.72 -10.53 11.39
N ARG A 51 0.97 -11.29 12.44
CA ARG A 51 2.01 -12.31 12.42
C ARG A 51 1.72 -13.45 11.46
N ARG A 52 0.43 -13.76 11.26
CA ARG A 52 -0.02 -14.82 10.37
C ARG A 52 -0.29 -14.31 8.97
N ASP A 53 -0.91 -13.12 8.85
CA ASP A 53 -1.56 -12.70 7.61
C ASP A 53 -0.68 -11.84 6.70
N ILE A 54 0.38 -11.22 7.23
CA ILE A 54 1.28 -10.36 6.45
C ILE A 54 2.21 -11.18 5.54
N GLU A 55 2.67 -12.32 6.01
CA GLU A 55 3.67 -13.12 5.29
C GLU A 55 3.17 -13.49 3.89
N GLY A 56 4.02 -13.27 2.90
CA GLY A 56 3.73 -13.61 1.52
C GLY A 56 2.82 -12.63 0.80
N LYS A 57 2.38 -11.57 1.44
CA LYS A 57 1.52 -10.55 0.82
C LYS A 57 2.35 -9.45 0.17
N GLY A 58 1.91 -8.96 -0.97
CA GLY A 58 2.55 -7.85 -1.69
C GLY A 58 1.66 -6.65 -1.88
N VAL A 59 0.36 -6.78 -1.60
CA VAL A 59 -0.64 -5.75 -1.86
C VAL A 59 -1.61 -5.68 -0.68
N ILE A 60 -1.97 -4.46 -0.28
CA ILE A 60 -3.09 -4.24 0.64
C ILE A 60 -4.26 -3.69 -0.16
N ILE A 61 -5.46 -4.23 0.08
CA ILE A 61 -6.72 -3.70 -0.43
C ILE A 61 -7.57 -3.30 0.77
N THR A 62 -8.01 -2.05 0.82
CA THR A 62 -8.68 -1.50 1.98
C THR A 62 -9.77 -0.48 1.58
N ARG A 63 -10.29 0.24 2.55
CA ARG A 63 -11.41 1.17 2.39
C ARG A 63 -10.92 2.62 2.35
N ALA A 64 -11.72 3.55 2.89
CA ALA A 64 -11.46 4.98 2.78
C ALA A 64 -10.47 5.50 3.83
N ASN A 65 -9.81 6.59 3.48
CA ASN A 65 -8.97 7.41 4.36
C ASN A 65 -7.82 6.62 5.02
N PHE A 66 -7.15 5.81 4.22
CA PHE A 66 -6.02 5.00 4.70
C PHE A 66 -4.80 5.88 4.98
N GLY A 67 -4.15 5.62 6.12
CA GLY A 67 -2.95 6.37 6.52
C GLY A 67 -3.25 7.71 7.20
N CYS A 68 -4.47 7.91 7.69
CA CYS A 68 -4.84 9.11 8.42
C CYS A 68 -4.09 9.22 9.77
N GLY A 69 -4.18 10.37 10.41
CA GLY A 69 -3.47 10.63 11.65
C GLY A 69 -2.17 11.38 11.44
N SER A 70 -1.13 11.02 12.19
CA SER A 70 0.18 11.68 12.10
C SER A 70 0.90 11.40 10.79
N SER A 71 1.55 12.42 10.24
CA SER A 71 2.28 12.32 8.97
C SER A 71 3.66 11.70 9.18
N ARG A 72 3.72 10.41 9.42
CA ARG A 72 4.97 9.69 9.68
C ARG A 72 5.42 8.91 8.47
N GLU A 73 6.64 9.14 8.03
CA GLU A 73 7.23 8.36 6.96
C GLU A 73 7.44 6.90 7.37
N HIS A 74 7.64 6.63 8.66
CA HIS A 74 7.74 5.28 9.23
C HIS A 74 6.56 4.39 8.85
N ALA A 75 5.36 4.97 8.73
CA ALA A 75 4.16 4.23 8.34
C ALA A 75 4.26 3.69 6.90
N VAL A 76 5.01 4.37 6.05
CA VAL A 76 5.29 3.89 4.68
C VAL A 76 6.47 2.91 4.70
N TRP A 77 7.51 3.22 5.46
CA TRP A 77 8.70 2.36 5.54
C TRP A 77 8.37 0.93 6.00
N VAL A 78 7.42 0.79 6.93
CA VAL A 78 7.08 -0.54 7.45
C VAL A 78 6.43 -1.42 6.38
N PHE A 79 5.71 -0.84 5.43
CA PHE A 79 5.23 -1.58 4.27
C PHE A 79 6.37 -1.92 3.32
N GLU A 80 7.24 -0.97 3.07
CA GLU A 80 8.38 -1.16 2.16
C GLU A 80 9.26 -2.34 2.61
N VAL A 81 9.61 -2.40 3.90
CA VAL A 81 10.48 -3.47 4.41
C VAL A 81 9.78 -4.83 4.52
N ASN A 82 8.47 -4.86 4.37
CA ASN A 82 7.68 -6.09 4.29
C ASN A 82 7.34 -6.46 2.84
N ASP A 83 7.92 -5.78 1.86
CA ASP A 83 7.69 -5.99 0.43
C ASP A 83 6.22 -5.81 0.02
N ILE A 84 5.49 -4.99 0.76
CA ILE A 84 4.14 -4.56 0.41
C ILE A 84 4.26 -3.21 -0.28
N ASN A 85 4.41 -3.23 -1.59
CA ASN A 85 4.74 -2.04 -2.38
C ASN A 85 3.53 -1.38 -3.01
N VAL A 86 2.34 -1.95 -2.83
CA VAL A 86 1.08 -1.45 -3.39
C VAL A 86 0.01 -1.43 -2.31
N VAL A 87 -0.67 -0.30 -2.19
CA VAL A 87 -1.91 -0.20 -1.40
C VAL A 87 -3.01 0.30 -2.32
N ILE A 88 -4.14 -0.41 -2.33
CA ILE A 88 -5.33 -0.07 -3.12
C ILE A 88 -6.43 0.31 -2.13
N ALA A 89 -6.95 1.52 -2.23
CA ALA A 89 -7.93 2.04 -1.29
C ALA A 89 -8.96 2.92 -2.01
N GLU A 90 -10.06 3.21 -1.34
CA GLU A 90 -11.03 4.20 -1.84
C GLU A 90 -10.44 5.60 -1.80
N SER A 91 -9.66 5.91 -0.75
CA SER A 91 -8.95 7.17 -0.60
C SER A 91 -7.81 7.01 0.41
N PHE A 92 -6.90 7.99 0.38
CA PHE A 92 -5.75 8.06 1.29
C PHE A 92 -5.69 9.42 1.96
N ALA A 93 -5.12 9.47 3.15
CA ALA A 93 -4.63 10.73 3.69
C ALA A 93 -3.53 11.25 2.74
N ARG A 94 -3.60 12.54 2.41
CA ARG A 94 -2.76 13.13 1.35
C ARG A 94 -1.25 12.94 1.61
N ILE A 95 -0.81 13.18 2.84
CA ILE A 95 0.61 13.09 3.18
C ILE A 95 1.09 11.63 3.12
N PHE A 96 0.27 10.68 3.59
CA PHE A 96 0.61 9.27 3.51
C PHE A 96 0.80 8.82 2.05
N ARG A 97 -0.12 9.20 1.17
CA ARG A 97 -0.04 8.88 -0.26
C ARG A 97 1.23 9.46 -0.87
N GLN A 98 1.55 10.73 -0.57
CA GLN A 98 2.75 11.36 -1.09
C GLN A 98 4.02 10.68 -0.57
N ASN A 99 4.04 10.29 0.69
CA ASN A 99 5.16 9.54 1.25
C ASN A 99 5.35 8.19 0.56
N MET A 100 4.28 7.52 0.16
CA MET A 100 4.39 6.29 -0.63
C MET A 100 5.12 6.55 -1.96
N TYR A 101 4.69 7.54 -2.72
CA TYR A 101 5.34 7.88 -3.99
C TYR A 101 6.78 8.29 -3.79
N ASN A 102 7.08 9.05 -2.73
CA ASN A 102 8.44 9.48 -2.41
C ASN A 102 9.37 8.29 -2.10
N CYS A 103 8.81 7.19 -1.66
CA CYS A 103 9.54 5.94 -1.41
C CYS A 103 9.50 4.97 -2.61
N GLY A 104 8.95 5.39 -3.73
CA GLY A 104 8.85 4.56 -4.93
C GLY A 104 7.79 3.48 -4.83
N MET A 105 6.83 3.65 -3.95
CA MET A 105 5.71 2.72 -3.74
C MET A 105 4.46 3.25 -4.41
N LEU A 106 3.49 2.38 -4.67
CA LEU A 106 2.31 2.69 -5.45
C LEU A 106 1.05 2.72 -4.59
N ALA A 107 0.42 3.90 -4.52
CA ALA A 107 -0.89 4.10 -3.92
C ALA A 107 -1.92 4.23 -5.03
N ILE A 108 -2.94 3.37 -5.04
CA ILE A 108 -3.99 3.35 -6.06
C ILE A 108 -5.32 3.68 -5.40
N GLU A 109 -5.98 4.75 -5.86
CA GLU A 109 -7.34 5.10 -5.44
C GLU A 109 -8.34 4.57 -6.45
N LEU A 110 -9.36 3.86 -5.98
CA LEU A 110 -10.43 3.35 -6.81
C LEU A 110 -11.78 3.75 -6.23
N PRO A 111 -12.80 3.93 -7.09
CA PRO A 111 -14.16 4.15 -6.61
C PRO A 111 -14.63 2.99 -5.73
N LYS A 112 -15.54 3.29 -4.81
CA LYS A 112 -16.07 2.29 -3.87
C LYS A 112 -16.58 1.04 -4.58
N LYS A 113 -17.21 1.18 -5.73
CA LYS A 113 -17.74 0.04 -6.48
C LYS A 113 -16.63 -0.92 -6.93
N ASP A 114 -15.47 -0.39 -7.31
CA ASP A 114 -14.34 -1.22 -7.72
C ASP A 114 -13.69 -1.90 -6.50
N ILE A 115 -13.62 -1.21 -5.38
CA ILE A 115 -13.16 -1.81 -4.13
C ILE A 115 -14.11 -2.96 -3.71
N GLU A 116 -15.42 -2.75 -3.80
CA GLU A 116 -16.41 -3.81 -3.51
C GLU A 116 -16.23 -5.01 -4.45
N THR A 117 -15.95 -4.76 -5.72
CA THR A 117 -15.66 -5.83 -6.68
C THR A 117 -14.45 -6.66 -6.23
N LEU A 118 -13.38 -5.99 -5.80
CA LEU A 118 -12.17 -6.67 -5.33
C LEU A 118 -12.45 -7.51 -4.08
N PHE A 119 -13.17 -6.96 -3.11
CA PHE A 119 -13.56 -7.71 -1.90
C PHE A 119 -14.41 -8.92 -2.23
N GLY A 120 -15.18 -8.84 -3.31
CA GLY A 120 -16.06 -9.94 -3.75
C GLY A 120 -15.35 -11.08 -4.48
N LEU A 121 -14.05 -10.97 -4.74
CA LEU A 121 -13.29 -11.99 -5.49
C LEU A 121 -12.82 -13.18 -4.64
N GLY A 122 -13.13 -13.18 -3.35
CA GLY A 122 -12.75 -14.27 -2.44
C GLY A 122 -11.50 -13.97 -1.63
N ASP A 123 -11.01 -14.96 -0.90
CA ASP A 123 -9.91 -14.79 0.06
C ASP A 123 -8.52 -14.90 -0.59
N ALA A 124 -8.43 -15.56 -1.74
CA ALA A 124 -7.15 -15.78 -2.41
C ALA A 124 -7.11 -14.97 -3.71
N VAL A 125 -6.75 -13.69 -3.59
CA VAL A 125 -6.68 -12.77 -4.72
C VAL A 125 -5.23 -12.40 -4.99
N THR A 126 -4.83 -12.44 -6.26
CA THR A 126 -3.51 -12.00 -6.73
C THR A 126 -3.69 -10.78 -7.62
N ILE A 127 -2.87 -9.76 -7.38
CA ILE A 127 -2.88 -8.50 -8.12
C ILE A 127 -1.63 -8.43 -9.00
N THR A 128 -1.83 -8.05 -10.25
CA THR A 128 -0.75 -7.70 -11.19
C THR A 128 -0.97 -6.27 -11.65
N VAL A 129 0.05 -5.43 -11.61
CA VAL A 129 -0.05 -4.03 -12.02
C VAL A 129 0.74 -3.79 -13.30
N ASP A 130 0.11 -3.14 -14.26
CA ASP A 130 0.77 -2.56 -15.45
C ASP A 130 0.84 -1.05 -15.24
N LEU A 131 1.97 -0.57 -14.75
CA LEU A 131 2.16 0.84 -14.42
C LEU A 131 2.11 1.72 -15.67
N ALA A 132 2.67 1.26 -16.77
CA ALA A 132 2.68 2.03 -18.03
C ALA A 132 1.27 2.28 -18.53
N ALA A 133 0.40 1.28 -18.46
CA ALA A 133 -0.99 1.37 -18.88
C ALA A 133 -1.92 1.91 -17.79
N CYS A 134 -1.45 2.04 -16.55
CA CYS A 134 -2.27 2.38 -15.38
C CYS A 134 -3.48 1.45 -15.23
N THR A 135 -3.21 0.15 -15.29
CA THR A 135 -4.23 -0.89 -15.06
C THR A 135 -3.74 -1.89 -14.04
N LEU A 136 -4.67 -2.52 -13.36
CA LEU A 136 -4.38 -3.67 -12.52
C LEU A 136 -5.28 -4.83 -12.93
N THR A 137 -4.76 -6.05 -12.77
CA THR A 137 -5.50 -7.27 -12.98
C THR A 137 -5.62 -7.99 -11.66
N ALA A 138 -6.84 -8.29 -11.24
CA ALA A 138 -7.12 -9.04 -10.03
C ALA A 138 -7.65 -10.43 -10.41
N LYS A 139 -7.02 -11.46 -9.88
CA LYS A 139 -7.42 -12.85 -10.07
C LYS A 139 -7.82 -13.46 -8.74
N GLY A 140 -9.06 -13.83 -8.61
CA GLY A 140 -9.63 -14.55 -7.48
C GLY A 140 -10.62 -15.58 -8.02
N SER A 141 -11.87 -15.53 -7.55
CA SER A 141 -12.96 -16.35 -8.10
C SER A 141 -13.22 -16.03 -9.58
N GLN A 142 -12.91 -14.79 -9.98
CA GLN A 142 -12.97 -14.31 -11.36
C GLN A 142 -11.73 -13.46 -11.65
N LYS A 143 -11.51 -13.14 -12.91
CA LYS A 143 -10.46 -12.22 -13.35
C LYS A 143 -11.10 -10.88 -13.72
N VAL A 144 -10.59 -9.80 -13.12
CA VAL A 144 -11.07 -8.43 -13.36
C VAL A 144 -9.89 -7.55 -13.71
N VAL A 145 -10.07 -6.67 -14.72
CA VAL A 145 -9.09 -5.65 -15.09
C VAL A 145 -9.69 -4.28 -14.76
N ILE A 146 -8.97 -3.49 -13.99
CA ILE A 146 -9.43 -2.17 -13.54
C ILE A 146 -8.39 -1.12 -13.92
N SER A 147 -8.84 -0.02 -14.51
CA SER A 147 -8.00 1.15 -14.79
C SER A 147 -7.96 2.06 -13.58
N PHE A 148 -6.82 2.68 -13.34
CA PHE A 148 -6.67 3.69 -12.28
C PHE A 148 -5.98 4.94 -12.82
N ASN A 149 -6.07 6.03 -12.07
CA ASN A 149 -5.47 7.30 -12.43
C ASN A 149 -4.23 7.58 -11.60
N LEU A 150 -3.18 8.04 -12.27
CA LEU A 150 -1.95 8.44 -11.61
C LEU A 150 -1.40 9.63 -12.41
N ASN A 151 -1.15 10.77 -11.76
CA ASN A 151 -0.62 11.91 -12.48
C ASN A 151 0.81 11.64 -12.94
N GLU A 152 1.27 12.40 -13.92
CA GLU A 152 2.56 12.15 -14.58
C GLU A 152 3.73 12.27 -13.61
N PHE A 153 3.68 13.25 -12.71
CA PHE A 153 4.77 13.46 -11.73
C PHE A 153 4.87 12.27 -10.75
N ASP A 154 3.75 11.85 -10.19
CA ASP A 154 3.72 10.72 -9.26
C ASP A 154 4.16 9.42 -9.93
N LYS A 155 3.73 9.22 -11.18
CA LYS A 155 4.14 8.07 -11.99
C LYS A 155 5.66 8.06 -12.19
N ASN A 156 6.24 9.22 -12.50
CA ASN A 156 7.68 9.35 -12.67
C ASN A 156 8.44 9.07 -11.37
N LEU A 157 7.92 9.50 -10.23
CA LEU A 157 8.51 9.18 -8.93
C LEU A 157 8.54 7.67 -8.68
N VAL A 158 7.42 7.00 -8.93
CA VAL A 158 7.29 5.55 -8.73
C VAL A 158 8.24 4.79 -9.66
N GLU A 159 8.28 5.17 -10.94
CA GLU A 159 9.16 4.55 -11.94
C GLU A 159 10.64 4.75 -11.62
N ALA A 160 11.00 5.89 -11.04
CA ALA A 160 12.39 6.19 -10.65
C ALA A 160 12.82 5.44 -9.39
N GLY A 161 11.88 4.95 -8.59
CA GLY A 161 12.17 4.29 -7.32
C GLY A 161 12.11 5.22 -6.11
N GLY A 162 11.46 6.38 -6.25
CA GLY A 162 11.25 7.35 -5.19
C GLY A 162 11.92 8.68 -5.45
N TRP A 163 11.75 9.61 -4.50
CA TRP A 163 12.22 10.98 -4.66
C TRP A 163 13.74 11.11 -4.80
N LEU A 164 14.50 10.39 -3.99
CA LEU A 164 15.98 10.49 -4.05
C LEU A 164 16.50 10.03 -5.40
N ALA A 165 16.03 8.88 -5.89
CA ALA A 165 16.44 8.36 -7.19
C ALA A 165 15.97 9.27 -8.32
N TYR A 166 14.77 9.84 -8.21
CA TYR A 166 14.26 10.80 -9.19
C TYR A 166 15.13 12.05 -9.24
N ALA A 167 15.50 12.61 -8.08
CA ALA A 167 16.33 13.80 -8.00
C ALA A 167 17.74 13.56 -8.58
N ASP A 168 18.35 12.42 -8.28
CA ASP A 168 19.65 12.04 -8.82
C ASP A 168 19.65 11.95 -10.34
N LYS A 169 18.53 11.53 -10.91
CA LYS A 169 18.38 11.37 -12.36
C LYS A 169 18.09 12.68 -13.07
N ASN A 170 17.42 13.63 -12.41
CA ASN A 170 16.89 14.84 -13.05
C ASN A 170 17.59 16.13 -12.61
N TYR A 171 18.44 16.09 -11.59
CA TYR A 171 19.22 17.22 -11.09
C TYR A 171 20.68 16.80 -10.84
#